data_fbb810ba5e9835dc8bf3a688c36f7ef2
#
_entry.id   fbb810ba5e9835dc8bf3a688c36f7ef2
#
_cell.length_a   1.000
_cell.length_b   1.000
_cell.length_c   1.000
_cell.angle_alpha   90.00
_cell.angle_beta   90.00
_cell.angle_gamma   90.00
#
_symmetry.space_group_name_H-M   'P 1'
#
loop_
_entity.id
_entity.type
_entity.pdbx_description
1 polymer ?
#
loop_
_entity_poly.entity_id
_entity_poly.type
_entity_poly.pdbx_seq_one_letter_code
_entity_poly.pdbx_strand_id
1 'polypeptide(L)'
;GIDVAVPKGKLVGIVGPNGAGKSTLIKAVMGILPVSSGWVKIFGKPYKKNLTRVGYVPQRESVDWDFPVSVMDVVLMGRYGRLGLMKRPTKHDRDVARDCLEKVKMLPYANRQISNLSGGQQQRVFLARALAQESDLYFMDEPFAGVDAATESAIIELLHELKEKGKTLLVVHHDLPTARNYFDMLLLLNM
;
A
#
# COMPACT_ATOMS: atom_id res chain seq x y z
N GLY A 1 2.35 23.26 -8.91
CA GLY A 1 1.25 22.84 -8.01
C GLY A 1 0.47 21.68 -8.65
N ILE A 2 -0.17 20.88 -7.80
CA ILE A 2 -1.01 19.75 -8.27
C ILE A 2 -2.42 20.03 -7.77
N ASP A 3 -3.37 20.02 -8.70
CA ASP A 3 -4.80 20.14 -8.40
C ASP A 3 -5.51 18.90 -8.97
N VAL A 4 -5.96 18.02 -8.07
CA VAL A 4 -6.56 16.74 -8.45
C VAL A 4 -7.62 16.31 -7.46
N ALA A 5 -8.70 15.74 -7.97
CA ALA A 5 -9.73 15.07 -7.20
C ALA A 5 -9.84 13.61 -7.65
N VAL A 6 -9.74 12.70 -6.70
CA VAL A 6 -9.88 11.25 -6.94
C VAL A 6 -11.22 10.77 -6.43
N PRO A 7 -12.10 10.22 -7.29
CA PRO A 7 -13.35 9.62 -6.87
C PRO A 7 -13.14 8.37 -6.00
N LYS A 8 -14.09 8.09 -5.12
CA LYS A 8 -14.09 6.83 -4.33
C LYS A 8 -14.26 5.61 -5.24
N GLY A 9 -13.71 4.48 -4.82
CA GLY A 9 -13.85 3.20 -5.52
C GLY A 9 -13.10 3.14 -6.84
N LYS A 10 -12.06 3.95 -7.03
CA LYS A 10 -11.23 3.94 -8.23
C LYS A 10 -9.85 3.38 -7.95
N LEU A 11 -9.32 2.68 -8.95
CA LEU A 11 -7.94 2.25 -9.03
C LEU A 11 -7.19 3.25 -9.91
N VAL A 12 -6.31 4.06 -9.30
CA VAL A 12 -5.64 5.19 -9.95
C VAL A 12 -4.14 4.94 -10.02
N GLY A 13 -3.57 5.01 -11.22
CA GLY A 13 -2.12 4.97 -11.44
C GLY A 13 -1.51 6.36 -11.35
N ILE A 14 -0.44 6.50 -10.57
CA ILE A 14 0.41 7.71 -10.54
C ILE A 14 1.65 7.37 -11.37
N VAL A 15 1.78 8.00 -12.54
CA VAL A 15 2.84 7.70 -13.50
C VAL A 15 3.66 8.95 -13.85
N GLY A 16 4.91 8.73 -14.21
CA GLY A 16 5.84 9.80 -14.58
C GLY A 16 7.28 9.33 -14.49
N PRO A 17 8.24 10.10 -15.01
CA PRO A 17 9.65 9.74 -14.97
C PRO A 17 10.18 9.64 -13.53
N ASN A 18 11.36 9.02 -13.38
CA ASN A 18 12.05 9.01 -12.10
C ASN A 18 12.39 10.45 -11.70
N GLY A 19 12.18 10.75 -10.41
CA GLY A 19 12.37 12.14 -9.92
C GLY A 19 11.15 13.06 -10.10
N ALA A 20 10.09 12.65 -10.81
CA ALA A 20 8.88 13.50 -10.98
C ALA A 20 8.08 13.80 -9.71
N GLY A 21 8.51 13.25 -8.55
CA GLY A 21 7.86 13.55 -7.26
C GLY A 21 6.68 12.63 -6.91
N LYS A 22 6.53 11.47 -7.56
CA LYS A 22 5.44 10.51 -7.30
C LYS A 22 5.34 10.10 -5.82
N SER A 23 6.43 9.59 -5.26
CA SER A 23 6.52 9.20 -3.84
C SER A 23 6.41 10.43 -2.90
N THR A 24 6.95 11.57 -3.32
CA THR A 24 6.84 12.84 -2.60
C THR A 24 5.38 13.27 -2.49
N LEU A 25 4.61 13.15 -3.57
CA LEU A 25 3.17 13.44 -3.57
C LEU A 25 2.43 12.57 -2.55
N ILE A 26 2.64 11.25 -2.57
CA ILE A 26 2.02 10.34 -1.59
C ILE A 26 2.39 10.76 -0.17
N LYS A 27 3.68 10.97 0.12
CA LYS A 27 4.16 11.37 1.45
C LYS A 27 3.59 12.72 1.90
N ALA A 28 3.43 13.68 0.99
CA ALA A 28 2.80 14.97 1.27
C ALA A 28 1.30 14.83 1.57
N VAL A 29 0.58 14.04 0.77
CA VAL A 29 -0.86 13.74 1.00
C VAL A 29 -1.07 13.08 2.35
N MET A 30 -0.17 12.20 2.77
CA MET A 30 -0.18 11.53 4.07
C MET A 30 0.35 12.39 5.23
N GLY A 31 0.77 13.62 4.97
CA GLY A 31 1.33 14.52 5.99
C GLY A 31 2.66 14.04 6.58
N ILE A 32 3.37 13.14 5.92
CA ILE A 32 4.73 12.72 6.26
C ILE A 32 5.72 13.83 5.88
N LEU A 33 5.48 14.48 4.74
CA LEU A 33 6.22 15.66 4.31
C LEU A 33 5.33 16.91 4.44
N PRO A 34 5.89 18.06 4.85
CA PRO A 34 5.15 19.30 4.90
C PRO A 34 4.76 19.77 3.49
N VAL A 35 3.54 20.28 3.36
CA VAL A 35 3.06 20.93 2.13
C VAL A 35 3.42 22.41 2.22
N SER A 36 4.12 22.95 1.22
CA SER A 36 4.55 24.37 1.19
C SER A 36 3.38 25.33 0.98
N SER A 37 2.33 24.89 0.26
CA SER A 37 1.11 25.67 0.00
C SER A 37 -0.04 24.75 -0.38
N GLY A 38 -1.29 25.25 -0.25
CA GLY A 38 -2.48 24.49 -0.59
C GLY A 38 -3.02 23.62 0.56
N TRP A 39 -3.85 22.66 0.22
CA TRP A 39 -4.49 21.77 1.18
C TRP A 39 -4.73 20.37 0.62
N VAL A 40 -4.82 19.39 1.52
CA VAL A 40 -5.17 18.00 1.18
C VAL A 40 -6.35 17.57 2.04
N LYS A 41 -7.36 16.97 1.42
CA LYS A 41 -8.49 16.33 2.10
C LYS A 41 -8.64 14.89 1.66
N ILE A 42 -8.83 13.99 2.61
CA ILE A 42 -9.17 12.59 2.38
C ILE A 42 -10.57 12.38 2.96
N PHE A 43 -11.51 11.91 2.14
CA PHE A 43 -12.93 11.79 2.51
C PHE A 43 -13.49 13.10 3.12
N GLY A 44 -13.12 14.24 2.55
CA GLY A 44 -13.56 15.57 2.97
C GLY A 44 -12.89 16.12 4.25
N LYS A 45 -11.95 15.39 4.86
CA LYS A 45 -11.27 15.74 6.12
C LYS A 45 -9.74 15.70 5.96
N PRO A 46 -8.97 16.45 6.78
CA PRO A 46 -7.51 16.32 6.83
C PRO A 46 -7.08 14.87 7.12
N TYR A 47 -5.90 14.47 6.60
CA TYR A 47 -5.36 13.11 6.77
C TYR A 47 -5.34 12.64 8.23
N LYS A 48 -4.92 13.48 9.18
CA LYS A 48 -4.85 13.15 10.61
C LYS A 48 -6.16 12.60 11.19
N LYS A 49 -7.31 12.94 10.59
CA LYS A 49 -8.64 12.43 10.99
C LYS A 49 -9.01 11.12 10.28
N ASN A 50 -8.14 10.59 9.42
CA ASN A 50 -8.38 9.41 8.59
C ASN A 50 -7.29 8.33 8.75
N LEU A 51 -6.43 8.40 9.78
CA LEU A 51 -5.27 7.52 9.96
C LEU A 51 -5.61 6.02 9.88
N THR A 52 -6.70 5.59 10.49
CA THR A 52 -7.14 4.19 10.48
C THR A 52 -7.83 3.76 9.17
N ARG A 53 -8.15 4.72 8.30
CA ARG A 53 -8.84 4.49 7.02
C ARG A 53 -7.90 4.49 5.83
N VAL A 54 -6.62 4.77 6.05
CA VAL A 54 -5.61 4.87 4.99
C VAL A 54 -4.52 3.83 5.24
N GLY A 55 -4.35 2.93 4.28
CA GLY A 55 -3.26 1.96 4.23
C GLY A 55 -2.10 2.49 3.37
N TYR A 56 -0.88 2.10 3.70
CA TYR A 56 0.30 2.49 2.95
C TYR A 56 1.26 1.33 2.74
N VAL A 57 1.62 1.10 1.49
CA VAL A 57 2.69 0.21 1.07
C VAL A 57 3.85 1.10 0.62
N PRO A 58 4.94 1.18 1.39
CA PRO A 58 6.11 1.98 1.04
C PRO A 58 6.92 1.33 -0.07
N GLN A 59 7.73 2.13 -0.75
CA GLN A 59 8.77 1.63 -1.65
C GLN A 59 9.77 0.77 -0.86
N ARG A 60 10.19 -0.36 -1.45
CA ARG A 60 11.01 -1.37 -0.78
C ARG A 60 12.31 -0.79 -0.19
N GLU A 61 13.00 0.07 -0.93
CA GLU A 61 14.28 0.67 -0.54
C GLU A 61 14.16 1.60 0.68
N SER A 62 12.96 2.00 1.05
CA SER A 62 12.72 2.88 2.21
C SER A 62 12.52 2.12 3.53
N VAL A 63 12.61 0.78 3.51
CA VAL A 63 12.34 -0.09 4.67
C VAL A 63 13.62 -0.72 5.17
N ASP A 64 13.82 -0.71 6.49
CA ASP A 64 14.87 -1.49 7.15
C ASP A 64 14.44 -2.97 7.23
N TRP A 65 15.07 -3.82 6.44
CA TRP A 65 14.75 -5.24 6.33
C TRP A 65 15.51 -6.12 7.32
N ASP A 66 16.52 -5.60 8.01
CA ASP A 66 17.36 -6.35 8.96
C ASP A 66 16.71 -6.46 10.34
N PHE A 67 15.54 -5.89 10.52
CA PHE A 67 14.80 -5.96 11.77
C PHE A 67 14.34 -7.41 12.06
N PRO A 68 14.63 -7.98 13.25
CA PRO A 68 14.43 -9.41 13.55
C PRO A 68 12.96 -9.73 13.89
N VAL A 69 12.06 -9.60 12.91
CA VAL A 69 10.63 -9.92 13.06
C VAL A 69 10.20 -11.01 12.09
N SER A 70 9.20 -11.78 12.47
CA SER A 70 8.60 -12.75 11.57
C SER A 70 7.67 -12.08 10.56
N VAL A 71 7.41 -12.77 9.45
CA VAL A 71 6.42 -12.36 8.44
C VAL A 71 5.04 -12.13 9.07
N MET A 72 4.61 -13.01 9.98
CA MET A 72 3.35 -12.87 10.71
C MET A 72 3.32 -11.60 11.56
N ASP A 73 4.42 -11.28 12.25
CA ASP A 73 4.48 -10.07 13.09
C ASP A 73 4.38 -8.80 12.25
N VAL A 74 5.04 -8.78 11.09
CA VAL A 74 4.94 -7.65 10.14
C VAL A 74 3.48 -7.43 9.70
N VAL A 75 2.76 -8.50 9.35
CA VAL A 75 1.36 -8.36 8.92
C VAL A 75 0.46 -7.93 10.09
N LEU A 76 0.69 -8.47 11.29
CA LEU A 76 -0.02 -8.07 12.51
C LEU A 76 0.18 -6.59 12.87
N MET A 77 1.32 -5.97 12.51
CA MET A 77 1.49 -4.51 12.69
C MET A 77 0.41 -3.71 11.96
N GLY A 78 -0.16 -4.24 10.87
CA GLY A 78 -1.30 -3.62 10.17
C GLY A 78 -2.55 -3.49 11.05
N ARG A 79 -2.69 -4.33 12.08
CA ARG A 79 -3.83 -4.31 13.01
C ARG A 79 -3.70 -3.29 14.13
N TYR A 80 -2.49 -2.83 14.45
CA TYR A 80 -2.24 -1.99 15.62
C TYR A 80 -3.01 -0.66 15.61
N GLY A 81 -3.26 -0.08 14.45
CA GLY A 81 -4.10 1.12 14.34
C GLY A 81 -5.54 0.94 14.85
N ARG A 82 -6.05 -0.30 14.88
CA ARG A 82 -7.39 -0.65 15.39
C ARG A 82 -7.37 -1.15 16.83
N LEU A 83 -6.26 -1.72 17.28
CA LEU A 83 -6.16 -2.31 18.62
C LEU A 83 -6.00 -1.26 19.72
N GLY A 84 -5.42 -0.10 19.41
CA GLY A 84 -5.03 0.91 20.40
C GLY A 84 -3.75 0.54 21.15
N LEU A 85 -3.22 1.49 21.91
CA LEU A 85 -1.84 1.53 22.42
C LEU A 85 -1.41 0.37 23.33
N MET A 86 -2.34 -0.36 23.95
CA MET A 86 -1.99 -1.38 24.97
C MET A 86 -2.64 -2.74 24.74
N LYS A 87 -3.31 -2.97 23.65
CA LYS A 87 -3.99 -4.24 23.39
C LYS A 87 -3.13 -5.19 22.57
N ARG A 88 -3.03 -6.44 22.99
CA ARG A 88 -2.39 -7.50 22.22
C ARG A 88 -3.31 -7.97 21.09
N PRO A 89 -2.76 -8.41 19.94
CA PRO A 89 -3.54 -9.01 18.86
C PRO A 89 -4.37 -10.18 19.35
N THR A 90 -5.66 -10.13 19.04
CA THR A 90 -6.63 -11.19 19.36
C THR A 90 -6.52 -12.37 18.38
N LYS A 91 -7.29 -13.43 18.62
CA LYS A 91 -7.42 -14.54 17.65
C LYS A 91 -7.93 -14.01 16.30
N HIS A 92 -8.94 -13.15 16.31
CA HIS A 92 -9.49 -12.53 15.09
C HIS A 92 -8.42 -11.76 14.30
N ASP A 93 -7.56 -10.99 14.96
CA ASP A 93 -6.49 -10.25 14.27
C ASP A 93 -5.47 -11.19 13.62
N ARG A 94 -5.18 -12.33 14.26
CA ARG A 94 -4.31 -13.36 13.69
C ARG A 94 -4.95 -14.06 12.50
N ASP A 95 -6.25 -14.32 12.55
CA ASP A 95 -7.00 -14.91 11.44
C ASP A 95 -7.00 -13.95 10.24
N VAL A 96 -7.29 -12.65 10.45
CA VAL A 96 -7.19 -11.62 9.41
C VAL A 96 -5.78 -11.55 8.81
N ALA A 97 -4.74 -11.61 9.63
CA ALA A 97 -3.36 -11.60 9.14
C ALA A 97 -3.04 -12.84 8.30
N ARG A 98 -3.53 -14.02 8.69
CA ARG A 98 -3.40 -15.28 7.92
C ARG A 98 -4.08 -15.16 6.56
N ASP A 99 -5.34 -14.70 6.53
CA ASP A 99 -6.10 -14.50 5.29
C ASP A 99 -5.39 -13.52 4.35
N CYS A 100 -4.80 -12.45 4.89
CA CYS A 100 -4.02 -11.50 4.09
C CYS A 100 -2.74 -12.14 3.53
N LEU A 101 -2.04 -12.97 4.33
CA LEU A 101 -0.87 -13.71 3.85
C LEU A 101 -1.23 -14.75 2.78
N GLU A 102 -2.38 -15.40 2.90
CA GLU A 102 -2.87 -16.35 1.91
C GLU A 102 -3.16 -15.67 0.57
N LYS A 103 -3.84 -14.51 0.57
CA LYS A 103 -4.13 -13.71 -0.63
C LYS A 103 -2.87 -13.34 -1.42
N VAL A 104 -1.76 -13.08 -0.73
CA VAL A 104 -0.48 -12.76 -1.38
C VAL A 104 0.45 -13.97 -1.51
N LYS A 105 -0.03 -15.20 -1.26
CA LYS A 105 0.71 -16.47 -1.34
C LYS A 105 1.96 -16.50 -0.45
N MET A 106 1.88 -15.87 0.73
CA MET A 106 2.98 -15.79 1.69
C MET A 106 2.72 -16.55 2.99
N LEU A 107 1.56 -17.19 3.16
CA LEU A 107 1.21 -17.94 4.36
C LEU A 107 2.22 -19.05 4.72
N PRO A 108 2.81 -19.81 3.78
CA PRO A 108 3.84 -20.81 4.10
C PRO A 108 5.11 -20.24 4.76
N TYR A 109 5.33 -18.94 4.62
CA TYR A 109 6.49 -18.24 5.16
C TYR A 109 6.18 -17.47 6.46
N ALA A 110 4.99 -17.61 7.03
CA ALA A 110 4.50 -16.82 8.16
C ALA A 110 5.47 -16.76 9.36
N ASN A 111 6.17 -17.83 9.64
CA ASN A 111 7.12 -17.95 10.76
C ASN A 111 8.58 -17.63 10.38
N ARG A 112 8.88 -17.31 9.11
CA ARG A 112 10.22 -16.90 8.70
C ARG A 112 10.50 -15.46 9.10
N GLN A 113 11.77 -15.14 9.36
CA GLN A 113 12.20 -13.75 9.48
C GLN A 113 12.08 -13.03 8.14
N ILE A 114 11.67 -11.77 8.18
CA ILE A 114 11.46 -10.95 6.98
C ILE A 114 12.76 -10.76 6.17
N SER A 115 13.90 -10.68 6.84
CA SER A 115 15.23 -10.57 6.23
C SER A 115 15.61 -11.78 5.36
N ASN A 116 15.05 -12.97 5.65
CA ASN A 116 15.33 -14.20 4.91
C ASN A 116 14.45 -14.41 3.67
N LEU A 117 13.74 -13.37 3.25
CA LEU A 117 12.86 -13.38 2.08
C LEU A 117 13.53 -12.67 0.89
N SER A 118 13.18 -13.10 -0.34
CA SER A 118 13.53 -12.34 -1.53
C SER A 118 12.81 -10.99 -1.57
N GLY A 119 13.32 -10.03 -2.36
CA GLY A 119 12.73 -8.70 -2.48
C GLY A 119 11.25 -8.72 -2.87
N GLY A 120 10.87 -9.54 -3.85
CA GLY A 120 9.47 -9.69 -4.24
C GLY A 120 8.59 -10.35 -3.15
N GLN A 121 9.16 -11.26 -2.34
CA GLN A 121 8.47 -11.83 -1.18
C GLN A 121 8.25 -10.77 -0.09
N GLN A 122 9.27 -9.96 0.23
CA GLN A 122 9.17 -8.85 1.17
C GLN A 122 8.08 -7.86 0.74
N GLN A 123 8.03 -7.50 -0.53
CA GLN A 123 7.01 -6.59 -1.07
C GLN A 123 5.59 -7.15 -0.88
N ARG A 124 5.39 -8.44 -1.14
CA ARG A 124 4.09 -9.11 -0.90
C ARG A 124 3.70 -9.12 0.58
N VAL A 125 4.64 -9.29 1.50
CA VAL A 125 4.38 -9.21 2.95
C VAL A 125 3.93 -7.80 3.35
N PHE A 126 4.54 -6.75 2.81
CA PHE A 126 4.11 -5.37 3.06
C PHE A 126 2.74 -5.05 2.46
N LEU A 127 2.43 -5.64 1.32
CA LEU A 127 1.07 -5.59 0.78
C LEU A 127 0.07 -6.27 1.74
N ALA A 128 0.37 -7.48 2.22
CA ALA A 128 -0.47 -8.17 3.21
C ALA A 128 -0.66 -7.35 4.50
N ARG A 129 0.39 -6.68 4.98
CA ARG A 129 0.31 -5.76 6.13
C ARG A 129 -0.67 -4.62 5.88
N ALA A 130 -0.63 -4.00 4.71
CA ALA A 130 -1.55 -2.92 4.36
C ALA A 130 -2.99 -3.43 4.24
N LEU A 131 -3.19 -4.63 3.67
CA LEU A 131 -4.50 -5.28 3.58
C LEU A 131 -5.08 -5.60 4.97
N ALA A 132 -4.24 -6.08 5.89
CA ALA A 132 -4.65 -6.40 7.26
C ALA A 132 -5.17 -5.17 8.03
N GLN A 133 -4.83 -3.96 7.61
CA GLN A 133 -5.40 -2.73 8.16
C GLN A 133 -6.88 -2.54 7.77
N GLU A 134 -7.38 -3.22 6.72
CA GLU A 134 -8.75 -3.12 6.19
C GLU A 134 -9.18 -1.67 5.91
N SER A 135 -8.31 -0.91 5.29
CA SER A 135 -8.49 0.52 5.00
C SER A 135 -9.54 0.76 3.91
N ASP A 136 -9.99 2.00 3.77
CA ASP A 136 -10.88 2.45 2.68
C ASP A 136 -10.09 3.05 1.51
N LEU A 137 -8.89 3.54 1.78
CA LEU A 137 -7.97 4.12 0.82
C LEU A 137 -6.59 3.48 1.00
N TYR A 138 -5.97 3.11 -0.10
CA TYR A 138 -4.61 2.60 -0.11
C TYR A 138 -3.70 3.45 -1.00
N PHE A 139 -2.56 3.85 -0.45
CA PHE A 139 -1.44 4.36 -1.21
C PHE A 139 -0.39 3.26 -1.35
N MET A 140 0.09 3.03 -2.55
CA MET A 140 1.10 2.01 -2.84
C MET A 140 2.21 2.62 -3.70
N ASP A 141 3.41 2.58 -3.17
CA ASP A 141 4.59 3.16 -3.83
C ASP A 141 5.40 2.03 -4.47
N GLU A 142 5.22 1.86 -5.78
CA GLU A 142 5.84 0.81 -6.60
C GLU A 142 5.63 -0.62 -6.06
N PRO A 143 4.37 -1.07 -5.86
CA PRO A 143 4.08 -2.38 -5.26
C PRO A 143 4.53 -3.56 -6.14
N PHE A 144 4.89 -3.31 -7.39
CA PHE A 144 5.35 -4.31 -8.36
C PHE A 144 6.87 -4.39 -8.48
N ALA A 145 7.63 -3.55 -7.75
CA ALA A 145 9.07 -3.52 -7.85
C ALA A 145 9.70 -4.87 -7.46
N GLY A 146 10.53 -5.42 -8.35
CA GLY A 146 11.28 -6.64 -8.10
C GLY A 146 10.45 -7.93 -8.03
N VAL A 147 9.21 -7.94 -8.55
CA VAL A 147 8.39 -9.15 -8.70
C VAL A 147 8.42 -9.63 -10.16
N ASP A 148 8.18 -10.93 -10.35
CA ASP A 148 8.01 -11.51 -11.69
C ASP A 148 6.61 -11.20 -12.25
N ALA A 149 6.42 -11.37 -13.56
CA ALA A 149 5.19 -11.04 -14.27
C ALA A 149 3.96 -11.80 -13.73
N ALA A 150 4.12 -13.05 -13.30
CA ALA A 150 3.01 -13.83 -12.73
C ALA A 150 2.58 -13.28 -11.37
N THR A 151 3.55 -12.85 -10.56
CA THR A 151 3.29 -12.18 -9.27
C THR A 151 2.67 -10.81 -9.49
N GLU A 152 3.14 -10.03 -10.46
CA GLU A 152 2.55 -8.75 -10.83
C GLU A 152 1.07 -8.92 -11.21
N SER A 153 0.75 -9.86 -12.10
CA SER A 153 -0.64 -10.15 -12.50
C SER A 153 -1.52 -10.50 -11.29
N ALA A 154 -1.03 -11.34 -10.37
CA ALA A 154 -1.77 -11.70 -9.18
C ALA A 154 -2.00 -10.51 -8.23
N ILE A 155 -1.05 -9.58 -8.14
CA ILE A 155 -1.23 -8.34 -7.37
C ILE A 155 -2.28 -7.46 -8.05
N ILE A 156 -2.25 -7.30 -9.36
CA ILE A 156 -3.25 -6.51 -10.11
C ILE A 156 -4.66 -7.07 -9.91
N GLU A 157 -4.84 -8.39 -10.02
CA GLU A 157 -6.13 -9.04 -9.73
C GLU A 157 -6.63 -8.70 -8.32
N LEU A 158 -5.75 -8.78 -7.32
CA LEU A 158 -6.06 -8.42 -5.94
C LEU A 158 -6.46 -6.94 -5.80
N LEU A 159 -5.79 -6.01 -6.53
CA LEU A 159 -6.17 -4.59 -6.51
C LEU A 159 -7.55 -4.38 -7.14
N HIS A 160 -7.88 -5.10 -8.20
CA HIS A 160 -9.23 -5.08 -8.79
C HIS A 160 -10.28 -5.62 -7.82
N GLU A 161 -10.02 -6.73 -7.13
CA GLU A 161 -10.93 -7.23 -6.09
C GLU A 161 -11.20 -6.20 -4.98
N LEU A 162 -10.15 -5.49 -4.54
CA LEU A 162 -10.30 -4.42 -3.55
C LEU A 162 -11.17 -3.27 -4.09
N LYS A 163 -10.97 -2.88 -5.33
CA LYS A 163 -11.80 -1.87 -6.00
C LYS A 163 -13.26 -2.31 -6.06
N GLU A 164 -13.55 -3.54 -6.45
CA GLU A 164 -14.92 -4.09 -6.47
C GLU A 164 -15.58 -4.10 -5.08
N LYS A 165 -14.77 -4.19 -4.01
CA LYS A 165 -15.23 -4.01 -2.62
C LYS A 165 -15.37 -2.54 -2.22
N GLY A 166 -15.33 -1.61 -3.18
CA GLY A 166 -15.50 -0.16 -2.97
C GLY A 166 -14.28 0.55 -2.38
N LYS A 167 -13.10 -0.10 -2.35
CA LYS A 167 -11.86 0.54 -1.90
C LYS A 167 -11.29 1.46 -2.97
N THR A 168 -10.61 2.51 -2.53
CA THR A 168 -9.90 3.45 -3.41
C THR A 168 -8.40 3.15 -3.33
N LEU A 169 -7.73 3.08 -4.47
CA LEU A 169 -6.31 2.75 -4.51
C LEU A 169 -5.57 3.76 -5.39
N LEU A 170 -4.48 4.30 -4.88
CA LEU A 170 -3.52 5.12 -5.63
C LEU A 170 -2.19 4.40 -5.66
N VAL A 171 -1.74 4.04 -6.85
CA VAL A 171 -0.58 3.18 -7.06
C VAL A 171 0.44 3.90 -7.91
N VAL A 172 1.65 4.07 -7.41
CA VAL A 172 2.78 4.54 -8.22
C VAL A 172 3.21 3.41 -9.14
N HIS A 173 3.27 3.72 -10.44
CA HIS A 173 3.70 2.80 -11.47
C HIS A 173 4.69 3.50 -12.41
N HIS A 174 5.68 2.78 -12.88
CA HIS A 174 6.74 3.37 -13.73
C HIS A 174 6.55 3.03 -15.21
N ASP A 175 5.77 2.00 -15.55
CA ASP A 175 5.54 1.58 -16.91
C ASP A 175 4.21 2.12 -17.47
N LEU A 176 4.30 3.08 -18.36
CA LEU A 176 3.13 3.74 -18.96
C LEU A 176 2.31 2.83 -19.89
N PRO A 177 2.92 1.95 -20.73
CA PRO A 177 2.21 1.00 -21.56
C PRO A 177 1.26 0.08 -20.77
N THR A 178 1.74 -0.54 -19.69
CA THR A 178 0.93 -1.46 -18.87
C THR A 178 -0.07 -0.72 -18.01
N ALA A 179 0.24 0.51 -17.56
CA ALA A 179 -0.64 1.33 -16.73
C ALA A 179 -2.03 1.54 -17.36
N ARG A 180 -2.12 1.68 -18.67
CA ARG A 180 -3.40 1.88 -19.37
C ARG A 180 -4.36 0.70 -19.22
N ASN A 181 -3.82 -0.51 -19.02
CA ASN A 181 -4.60 -1.73 -18.90
C ASN A 181 -5.01 -2.02 -17.43
N TYR A 182 -4.27 -1.46 -16.47
CA TYR A 182 -4.43 -1.77 -15.05
C TYR A 182 -5.34 -0.80 -14.32
N PHE A 183 -5.33 0.49 -14.71
CA PHE A 183 -5.93 1.58 -13.92
C PHE A 183 -7.15 2.21 -14.59
N ASP A 184 -8.15 2.58 -13.77
CA ASP A 184 -9.33 3.33 -14.25
C ASP A 184 -8.98 4.79 -14.61
N MET A 185 -7.97 5.34 -13.94
CA MET A 185 -7.50 6.73 -14.13
C MET A 185 -5.98 6.77 -14.02
N LEU A 186 -5.38 7.68 -14.75
CA LEU A 186 -3.95 7.96 -14.67
C LEU A 186 -3.71 9.41 -14.26
N LEU A 187 -2.90 9.60 -13.23
CA LEU A 187 -2.34 10.87 -12.84
C LEU A 187 -0.90 10.95 -13.38
N LEU A 188 -0.72 11.77 -14.42
CA LEU A 188 0.58 11.98 -15.03
C LEU A 188 1.31 13.11 -14.29
N LEU A 189 2.47 12.77 -13.72
CA LEU A 189 3.37 13.74 -13.14
C LEU A 189 4.54 13.96 -14.09
N ASN A 190 4.69 15.21 -14.53
CA ASN A 190 5.82 15.67 -15.32
C ASN A 190 6.37 16.96 -14.69
N MET A 191 7.68 17.03 -14.50
CA MET A 191 8.35 18.25 -14.06
C MET A 191 8.73 19.11 -15.25
#